data_71afc606785ec6453776d526d3276c9c
#
_entry.id   71afc606785ec6453776d526d3276c9c
#
_cell.length_a   1.000
_cell.length_b   1.000
_cell.length_c   1.000
_cell.angle_alpha   90.00
_cell.angle_beta   90.00
_cell.angle_gamma   90.00
#
_symmetry.space_group_name_H-M   'P 1'
#
loop_
_entity.id
_entity.type
_entity.pdbx_description
1 polymer ?
#
loop_
_entity_poly.entity_id
_entity_poly.type
_entity_poly.pdbx_seq_one_letter_code
_entity_poly.pdbx_strand_id
1 'polypeptide(L)'
;MNPFSCGLWCVNGDKAIRIKEYYYSGRETQEQKTDEQYADEVDRLCDGYRISRVVVDPSAASFIAELKKREYSVLKAKNDVIDGIRVTARFLEKGNIKIHESCKDAINEFGLYSWNEKSSVDEVVKENDHAMDEIRYFCNTVMVKKVRDDVYQSLFERRF
;
A
#
# COMPACT_ATOMS: atom_id res chain seq x y z
N MET A 1 13.28 3.21 -15.41
CA MET A 1 12.36 4.06 -14.60
C MET A 1 11.33 3.17 -13.97
N ASN A 2 11.20 3.20 -12.66
CA ASN A 2 10.19 2.40 -11.96
C ASN A 2 8.87 3.17 -11.91
N PRO A 3 7.73 2.54 -12.14
CA PRO A 3 6.43 3.13 -11.91
C PRO A 3 6.26 3.57 -10.45
N PHE A 4 5.43 4.58 -10.25
CA PHE A 4 5.00 5.06 -8.93
C PHE A 4 3.54 4.67 -8.71
N SER A 5 3.25 4.04 -7.59
CA SER A 5 1.89 3.68 -7.18
C SER A 5 1.57 4.25 -5.80
N CYS A 6 0.40 4.83 -5.67
CA CYS A 6 -0.12 5.34 -4.41
C CYS A 6 -1.63 5.07 -4.31
N GLY A 7 -2.06 4.48 -3.21
CA GLY A 7 -3.48 4.19 -2.94
C GLY A 7 -4.01 4.94 -1.73
N LEU A 8 -5.24 5.44 -1.85
CA LEU A 8 -5.98 6.03 -0.74
C LEU A 8 -6.89 4.98 -0.10
N TRP A 9 -6.70 4.76 1.20
CA TRP A 9 -7.41 3.76 1.97
C TRP A 9 -8.32 4.36 3.03
N CYS A 10 -9.59 3.91 3.08
CA CYS A 10 -10.47 4.11 4.22
C CYS A 10 -10.37 2.92 5.16
N VAL A 11 -10.06 3.16 6.44
CA VAL A 11 -9.85 2.13 7.47
C VAL A 11 -10.91 2.28 8.57
N ASN A 12 -11.58 1.18 8.89
CA ASN A 12 -12.53 1.09 10.00
C ASN A 12 -12.33 -0.23 10.75
N GLY A 13 -11.74 -0.16 11.95
CA GLY A 13 -11.36 -1.33 12.73
C GLY A 13 -10.43 -2.25 11.95
N ASP A 14 -10.84 -3.51 11.81
CA ASP A 14 -10.12 -4.57 11.09
C ASP A 14 -10.40 -4.61 9.57
N LYS A 15 -11.15 -3.62 9.05
CA LYS A 15 -11.52 -3.54 7.63
C LYS A 15 -10.96 -2.30 6.97
N ALA A 16 -10.62 -2.44 5.70
CA ALA A 16 -10.17 -1.32 4.87
C ALA A 16 -10.65 -1.46 3.42
N ILE A 17 -10.84 -0.31 2.77
CA ILE A 17 -11.17 -0.23 1.35
C ILE A 17 -10.21 0.74 0.68
N ARG A 18 -9.55 0.30 -0.38
CA ARG A 18 -8.78 1.16 -1.29
C ARG A 18 -9.76 1.84 -2.22
N ILE A 19 -9.94 3.16 -2.06
CA ILE A 19 -11.01 3.92 -2.72
C ILE A 19 -10.56 4.73 -3.92
N LYS A 20 -9.28 5.10 -3.96
CA LYS A 20 -8.65 5.84 -5.06
C LYS A 20 -7.22 5.38 -5.25
N GLU A 21 -6.69 5.63 -6.44
CA GLU A 21 -5.29 5.40 -6.75
C GLU A 21 -4.71 6.50 -7.63
N TYR A 22 -3.42 6.67 -7.53
CA TYR A 22 -2.59 7.33 -8.52
C TYR A 22 -1.49 6.36 -8.96
N TYR A 23 -1.43 6.11 -10.26
CA TYR A 23 -0.44 5.26 -10.89
C TYR A 23 0.25 6.01 -12.02
N TYR A 24 1.58 6.00 -12.03
CA TYR A 24 2.37 6.66 -13.05
C TYR A 24 3.49 5.74 -13.52
N SER A 25 3.47 5.42 -14.83
CA SER A 25 4.53 4.66 -15.47
C SER A 25 5.45 5.60 -16.25
N GLY A 26 6.62 5.91 -15.68
CA GLY A 26 7.64 6.71 -16.39
C GLY A 26 8.24 6.00 -17.62
N ARG A 27 7.98 4.69 -17.81
CA ARG A 27 8.38 3.96 -19.01
C ARG A 27 7.51 4.34 -20.22
N GLU A 28 6.20 4.53 -19.99
CA GLU A 28 5.25 4.87 -21.04
C GLU A 28 5.39 6.32 -21.46
N THR A 29 5.66 7.24 -20.51
CA THR A 29 5.77 8.67 -20.78
C THR A 29 7.19 9.10 -21.16
N GLN A 30 8.20 8.23 -20.98
CA GLN A 30 9.64 8.52 -21.11
C GLN A 30 10.12 9.68 -20.22
N GLU A 31 9.35 10.05 -19.22
CA GLU A 31 9.68 11.09 -18.25
C GLU A 31 9.67 10.53 -16.83
N GLN A 32 10.59 10.97 -15.99
CA GLN A 32 10.61 10.68 -14.59
C GLN A 32 10.22 11.93 -13.80
N LYS A 33 9.17 11.82 -12.97
CA LYS A 33 8.78 12.90 -12.06
C LYS A 33 9.79 13.03 -10.91
N THR A 34 9.90 14.24 -10.37
CA THR A 34 10.65 14.53 -9.14
C THR A 34 9.81 14.13 -7.91
N ASP A 35 10.46 14.02 -6.74
CA ASP A 35 9.77 13.77 -5.48
C ASP A 35 8.71 14.83 -5.17
N GLU A 36 8.99 16.10 -5.48
CA GLU A 36 8.04 17.20 -5.33
C GLU A 36 6.79 17.01 -6.20
N GLN A 37 6.98 16.63 -7.48
CA GLN A 37 5.88 16.36 -8.40
C GLN A 37 5.03 15.15 -7.95
N TYR A 38 5.67 14.09 -7.42
CA TYR A 38 4.93 12.97 -6.83
C TYR A 38 4.17 13.38 -5.57
N ALA A 39 4.74 14.24 -4.73
CA ALA A 39 4.06 14.75 -3.55
C ALA A 39 2.86 15.64 -3.92
N ASP A 40 2.92 16.42 -5.01
CA ASP A 40 1.77 17.14 -5.55
C ASP A 40 0.61 16.20 -5.95
N GLU A 41 0.95 15.04 -6.52
CA GLU A 41 -0.08 14.04 -6.86
C GLU A 41 -0.67 13.37 -5.60
N VAL A 42 0.13 13.17 -4.57
CA VAL A 42 -0.39 12.72 -3.26
C VAL A 42 -1.33 13.75 -2.67
N ASP A 43 -1.01 15.05 -2.71
CA ASP A 43 -1.89 16.11 -2.25
C ASP A 43 -3.23 16.11 -3.00
N ARG A 44 -3.20 15.96 -4.35
CA ARG A 44 -4.40 15.85 -5.17
C ARG A 44 -5.23 14.62 -4.86
N LEU A 45 -4.56 13.46 -4.66
CA LEU A 45 -5.23 12.21 -4.31
C LEU A 45 -5.93 12.30 -2.96
N CYS A 46 -5.32 13.00 -2.02
CA CYS A 46 -5.78 13.19 -0.64
C CYS A 46 -6.76 14.34 -0.46
N ASP A 47 -6.99 15.16 -1.49
CA ASP A 47 -7.86 16.34 -1.40
C ASP A 47 -9.28 15.96 -0.95
N GLY A 48 -9.78 16.69 0.06
CA GLY A 48 -11.07 16.43 0.70
C GLY A 48 -11.08 15.31 1.75
N TYR A 49 -9.92 14.68 2.04
CA TYR A 49 -9.80 13.60 3.03
C TYR A 49 -8.89 13.97 4.19
N ARG A 50 -9.26 13.55 5.39
CA ARG A 50 -8.39 13.67 6.57
C ARG A 50 -7.42 12.50 6.61
N ILE A 51 -6.16 12.75 6.26
CA ILE A 51 -5.11 11.73 6.22
C ILE A 51 -4.51 11.55 7.60
N SER A 52 -4.60 10.35 8.15
CA SER A 52 -3.99 10.04 9.43
C SER A 52 -2.51 9.70 9.30
N ARG A 53 -2.13 8.98 8.23
CA ARG A 53 -0.75 8.54 7.99
C ARG A 53 -0.51 8.24 6.51
N VAL A 54 0.74 8.41 6.07
CA VAL A 54 1.23 7.97 4.76
C VAL A 54 2.27 6.87 4.98
N VAL A 55 2.06 5.72 4.35
CA VAL A 55 3.01 4.59 4.40
C VAL A 55 3.89 4.65 3.16
N VAL A 56 5.20 4.65 3.34
CA VAL A 56 6.17 4.85 2.26
C VAL A 56 7.27 3.80 2.36
N ASP A 57 7.75 3.32 1.21
CA ASP A 57 8.92 2.43 1.15
C ASP A 57 10.10 3.06 1.90
N PRO A 58 10.74 2.33 2.83
CA PRO A 58 11.86 2.86 3.61
C PRO A 58 13.06 3.29 2.77
N SER A 59 13.21 2.78 1.54
CA SER A 59 14.29 3.15 0.61
C SER A 59 14.09 4.53 -0.04
N ALA A 60 12.85 5.06 -0.07
CA ALA A 60 12.51 6.34 -0.69
C ALA A 60 12.78 7.52 0.27
N ALA A 61 14.02 7.69 0.71
CA ALA A 61 14.37 8.65 1.77
C ALA A 61 14.09 10.12 1.39
N SER A 62 14.34 10.50 0.14
CA SER A 62 14.08 11.86 -0.37
C SER A 62 12.59 12.16 -0.44
N PHE A 63 11.80 11.22 -0.93
CA PHE A 63 10.34 11.36 -0.97
C PHE A 63 9.73 11.42 0.44
N ILE A 64 10.23 10.62 1.39
CA ILE A 64 9.84 10.70 2.81
C ILE A 64 10.13 12.09 3.38
N ALA A 65 11.28 12.68 3.05
CA ALA A 65 11.64 14.02 3.50
C ALA A 65 10.68 15.08 2.91
N GLU A 66 10.33 14.95 1.63
CA GLU A 66 9.40 15.86 0.95
C GLU A 66 7.99 15.79 1.57
N LEU A 67 7.44 14.61 1.82
CA LEU A 67 6.14 14.45 2.46
C LEU A 67 6.11 15.02 3.89
N LYS A 68 7.22 14.89 4.64
CA LYS A 68 7.32 15.49 5.98
C LYS A 68 7.35 17.01 5.95
N LYS A 69 7.95 17.64 4.94
CA LYS A 69 7.88 19.10 4.75
C LYS A 69 6.44 19.58 4.53
N ARG A 70 5.60 18.73 3.93
CA ARG A 70 4.16 18.97 3.72
C ARG A 70 3.31 18.55 4.93
N GLU A 71 3.93 18.33 6.08
CA GLU A 71 3.29 18.00 7.37
C GLU A 71 2.57 16.65 7.40
N TYR A 72 2.83 15.75 6.43
CA TYR A 72 2.32 14.39 6.50
C TYR A 72 2.98 13.58 7.62
N SER A 73 2.15 12.83 8.36
CA SER A 73 2.64 11.81 9.30
C SER A 73 3.08 10.57 8.54
N VAL A 74 4.39 10.43 8.30
CA VAL A 74 4.95 9.35 7.47
C VAL A 74 5.36 8.16 8.31
N LEU A 75 4.92 6.96 7.91
CA LEU A 75 5.40 5.67 8.40
C LEU A 75 6.27 4.99 7.34
N LYS A 76 7.40 4.46 7.76
CA LYS A 76 8.19 3.55 6.93
C LYS A 76 7.47 2.20 6.84
N ALA A 77 7.29 1.71 5.63
CA ALA A 77 6.65 0.43 5.38
C ALA A 77 7.46 -0.74 5.97
N LYS A 78 6.75 -1.78 6.41
CA LYS A 78 7.33 -3.11 6.58
C LYS A 78 7.34 -3.78 5.22
N ASN A 79 8.51 -3.94 4.65
CA ASN A 79 8.69 -4.33 3.25
C ASN A 79 9.07 -5.80 3.03
N ASP A 80 8.96 -6.66 4.07
CA ASP A 80 9.12 -8.10 3.93
C ASP A 80 8.22 -8.64 2.80
N VAL A 81 8.83 -9.33 1.84
CA VAL A 81 8.12 -9.75 0.63
C VAL A 81 7.22 -10.94 0.92
N ILE A 82 7.79 -12.08 1.31
CA ILE A 82 7.05 -13.34 1.44
C ILE A 82 5.99 -13.26 2.55
N ASP A 83 6.36 -12.77 3.72
CA ASP A 83 5.42 -12.63 4.84
C ASP A 83 4.35 -11.58 4.52
N GLY A 84 4.72 -10.49 3.86
CA GLY A 84 3.78 -9.47 3.41
C GLY A 84 2.77 -10.00 2.38
N ILE A 85 3.19 -10.85 1.43
CA ILE A 85 2.28 -11.50 0.46
C ILE A 85 1.29 -12.43 1.20
N ARG A 86 1.76 -13.26 2.10
CA ARG A 86 0.92 -14.16 2.90
C ARG A 86 -0.11 -13.41 3.74
N VAL A 87 0.31 -12.31 4.34
CA VAL A 87 -0.56 -11.41 5.12
C VAL A 87 -1.62 -10.78 4.24
N THR A 88 -1.24 -10.22 3.09
CA THR A 88 -2.14 -9.57 2.13
C THR A 88 -3.17 -10.57 1.59
N ALA A 89 -2.73 -11.76 1.16
CA ALA A 89 -3.62 -12.82 0.68
C ALA A 89 -4.68 -13.20 1.73
N ARG A 90 -4.26 -13.34 3.00
CA ARG A 90 -5.19 -13.63 4.11
C ARG A 90 -6.23 -12.54 4.32
N PHE A 91 -5.84 -11.25 4.22
CA PHE A 91 -6.78 -10.15 4.36
C PHE A 91 -7.77 -10.07 3.20
N LEU A 92 -7.33 -10.37 1.97
CA LEU A 92 -8.20 -10.48 0.80
C LEU A 92 -9.19 -11.64 0.96
N GLU A 93 -8.71 -12.83 1.28
CA GLU A 93 -9.52 -14.04 1.46
C GLU A 93 -10.60 -13.87 2.54
N LYS A 94 -10.25 -13.22 3.66
CA LYS A 94 -11.19 -12.93 4.75
C LYS A 94 -12.12 -11.75 4.48
N GLY A 95 -11.90 -11.00 3.40
CA GLY A 95 -12.64 -9.79 3.09
C GLY A 95 -12.36 -8.62 4.04
N ASN A 96 -11.22 -8.65 4.75
CA ASN A 96 -10.79 -7.52 5.58
C ASN A 96 -10.35 -6.32 4.73
N ILE A 97 -9.78 -6.57 3.56
CA ILE A 97 -9.48 -5.51 2.59
C ILE A 97 -10.27 -5.70 1.31
N LYS A 98 -10.65 -4.59 0.71
CA LYS A 98 -11.33 -4.53 -0.58
C LYS A 98 -10.71 -3.46 -1.46
N ILE A 99 -10.79 -3.65 -2.77
CA ILE A 99 -10.33 -2.71 -3.78
C ILE A 99 -11.56 -2.21 -4.52
N HIS A 100 -11.74 -0.89 -4.57
CA HIS A 100 -12.83 -0.28 -5.33
C HIS A 100 -12.55 -0.40 -6.83
N GLU A 101 -13.59 -0.54 -7.63
CA GLU A 101 -13.50 -0.72 -9.08
C GLU A 101 -12.81 0.43 -9.84
N SER A 102 -12.72 1.61 -9.22
CA SER A 102 -11.97 2.74 -9.78
C SER A 102 -10.45 2.56 -9.74
N CYS A 103 -9.95 1.63 -8.91
CA CYS A 103 -8.52 1.31 -8.79
C CYS A 103 -8.12 0.30 -9.87
N LYS A 104 -8.12 0.73 -11.12
CA LYS A 104 -7.96 -0.14 -12.30
C LYS A 104 -6.57 -0.71 -12.44
N ASP A 105 -5.54 0.10 -12.09
CA ASP A 105 -4.14 -0.34 -12.20
C ASP A 105 -3.84 -1.43 -11.16
N ALA A 106 -4.30 -1.27 -9.93
CA ALA A 106 -4.20 -2.31 -8.91
C ALA A 106 -4.94 -3.60 -9.33
N ILE A 107 -6.16 -3.48 -9.88
CA ILE A 107 -6.93 -4.65 -10.33
C ILE A 107 -6.22 -5.36 -11.49
N ASN A 108 -5.65 -4.62 -12.43
CA ASN A 108 -4.88 -5.18 -13.55
C ASN A 108 -3.62 -5.92 -13.04
N GLU A 109 -2.87 -5.32 -12.12
CA GLU A 109 -1.69 -5.96 -11.55
C GLU A 109 -2.03 -7.25 -10.78
N PHE A 110 -3.16 -7.30 -10.06
CA PHE A 110 -3.63 -8.55 -9.44
C PHE A 110 -3.77 -9.70 -10.45
N GLY A 111 -4.24 -9.41 -11.66
CA GLY A 111 -4.39 -10.40 -12.73
C GLY A 111 -3.05 -10.89 -13.29
N LEU A 112 -1.98 -10.10 -13.17
CA LEU A 112 -0.66 -10.38 -13.71
C LEU A 112 0.32 -10.90 -12.64
N TYR A 113 0.02 -10.71 -11.36
CA TYR A 113 0.90 -11.04 -10.25
C TYR A 113 1.04 -12.56 -10.10
N SER A 114 2.26 -13.08 -10.24
CA SER A 114 2.53 -14.49 -10.23
C SER A 114 3.85 -14.84 -9.52
N TRP A 115 3.96 -16.08 -9.08
CA TRP A 115 5.21 -16.61 -8.56
C TRP A 115 6.21 -16.88 -9.68
N ASN A 116 7.49 -16.68 -9.38
CA ASN A 116 8.57 -17.03 -10.30
C ASN A 116 8.82 -18.55 -10.27
N GLU A 117 8.19 -19.28 -11.18
CA GLU A 117 8.33 -20.74 -11.30
C GLU A 117 9.75 -21.20 -11.62
N LYS A 118 10.62 -20.30 -12.09
CA LYS A 118 12.03 -20.62 -12.43
C LYS A 118 12.98 -20.42 -11.26
N SER A 119 12.53 -19.84 -10.15
CA SER A 119 13.35 -19.60 -8.96
C SER A 119 13.33 -20.85 -8.06
N SER A 120 14.49 -21.15 -7.48
CA SER A 120 14.62 -22.21 -6.47
C SER A 120 14.17 -21.79 -5.07
N VAL A 121 13.79 -20.54 -4.91
CA VAL A 121 13.26 -19.95 -3.68
C VAL A 121 11.90 -19.29 -3.96
N ASP A 122 11.08 -19.14 -2.92
CA ASP A 122 9.81 -18.44 -3.02
C ASP A 122 10.07 -16.97 -3.42
N GLU A 123 9.87 -16.67 -4.69
CA GLU A 123 10.08 -15.34 -5.27
C GLU A 123 8.94 -15.01 -6.24
N VAL A 124 8.53 -13.75 -6.28
CA VAL A 124 7.53 -13.27 -7.25
C VAL A 124 8.21 -12.67 -8.47
N VAL A 125 7.51 -12.70 -9.60
CA VAL A 125 7.95 -12.00 -10.80
C VAL A 125 7.90 -10.50 -10.53
N LYS A 126 9.05 -9.83 -10.64
CA LYS A 126 9.19 -8.37 -10.41
C LYS A 126 8.84 -7.57 -11.68
N GLU A 127 7.65 -7.79 -12.19
CA GLU A 127 7.08 -7.04 -13.31
C GLU A 127 5.64 -6.71 -12.98
N ASN A 128 5.25 -5.45 -13.17
CA ASN A 128 3.90 -4.96 -12.88
C ASN A 128 3.46 -5.27 -11.43
N ASP A 129 4.32 -4.96 -10.46
CA ASP A 129 4.14 -5.29 -9.05
C ASP A 129 4.05 -4.06 -8.13
N HIS A 130 4.00 -2.85 -8.70
CA HIS A 130 4.11 -1.61 -7.93
C HIS A 130 2.87 -1.31 -7.08
N ALA A 131 1.66 -1.55 -7.60
CA ALA A 131 0.44 -1.47 -6.82
C ALA A 131 0.33 -2.65 -5.85
N MET A 132 0.84 -3.82 -6.22
CA MET A 132 0.92 -4.98 -5.33
C MET A 132 1.84 -4.73 -4.14
N ASP A 133 3.00 -4.11 -4.37
CA ASP A 133 3.93 -3.71 -3.32
C ASP A 133 3.31 -2.66 -2.39
N GLU A 134 2.65 -1.64 -2.93
CA GLU A 134 1.94 -0.62 -2.14
C GLU A 134 0.87 -1.25 -1.25
N ILE A 135 0.02 -2.13 -1.79
CA ILE A 135 -1.02 -2.85 -1.04
C ILE A 135 -0.39 -3.73 0.04
N ARG A 136 0.69 -4.43 -0.27
CA ARG A 136 1.44 -5.25 0.67
C ARG A 136 2.02 -4.41 1.82
N TYR A 137 2.58 -3.25 1.52
CA TYR A 137 3.09 -2.30 2.52
C TYR A 137 1.98 -1.82 3.45
N PHE A 138 0.83 -1.45 2.91
CA PHE A 138 -0.33 -1.07 3.70
C PHE A 138 -0.80 -2.21 4.61
N CYS A 139 -0.98 -3.41 4.08
CA CYS A 139 -1.44 -4.57 4.85
C CYS A 139 -0.47 -4.91 5.98
N ASN A 140 0.83 -4.99 5.68
CA ASN A 140 1.85 -5.42 6.64
C ASN A 140 2.14 -4.34 7.72
N THR A 141 1.97 -3.06 7.38
CA THR A 141 2.28 -1.96 8.28
C THR A 141 1.09 -1.50 9.11
N VAL A 142 -0.10 -1.41 8.49
CA VAL A 142 -1.31 -0.84 9.09
C VAL A 142 -2.26 -1.92 9.57
N MET A 143 -2.67 -2.84 8.69
CA MET A 143 -3.74 -3.80 8.99
C MET A 143 -3.34 -4.83 10.03
N VAL A 144 -2.10 -5.33 9.99
CA VAL A 144 -1.59 -6.27 11.02
C VAL A 144 -1.67 -5.67 12.41
N LYS A 145 -1.35 -4.37 12.55
CA LYS A 145 -1.43 -3.68 13.83
C LYS A 145 -2.87 -3.51 14.29
N LYS A 146 -3.77 -3.11 13.39
CA LYS A 146 -5.20 -2.92 13.69
C LYS A 146 -5.87 -4.20 14.20
N VAL A 147 -5.68 -5.31 13.50
CA VAL A 147 -6.25 -6.61 13.91
C VAL A 147 -5.72 -7.05 15.28
N ARG A 148 -4.46 -6.77 15.59
CA ARG A 148 -3.92 -7.07 16.93
C ARG A 148 -4.58 -6.23 18.02
N ASP A 149 -4.73 -4.92 17.78
CA ASP A 149 -5.35 -4.01 18.73
C ASP A 149 -6.80 -4.40 19.00
N ASP A 150 -7.58 -4.75 17.97
CA ASP A 150 -8.97 -5.20 18.10
C ASP A 150 -9.09 -6.52 18.89
N VAL A 151 -8.19 -7.47 18.69
CA VAL A 151 -8.14 -8.73 19.46
C VAL A 151 -7.86 -8.43 20.94
N TYR A 152 -6.94 -7.53 21.26
CA TYR A 152 -6.68 -7.15 22.65
C TYR A 152 -7.89 -6.48 23.28
N GLN A 153 -8.54 -5.53 22.61
CA GLN A 153 -9.75 -4.87 23.13
C GLN A 153 -10.87 -5.88 23.40
N SER A 154 -11.15 -6.79 22.48
CA SER A 154 -12.19 -7.81 22.63
C SER A 154 -11.94 -8.77 23.82
N LEU A 155 -10.69 -9.01 24.18
CA LEU A 155 -10.32 -9.83 25.34
C LEU A 155 -10.53 -9.08 26.66
N PHE A 156 -10.43 -7.76 26.68
CA PHE A 156 -10.71 -6.94 27.86
C PHE A 156 -12.22 -6.75 28.08
N GLU A 157 -13.00 -6.55 27.02
CA GLU A 157 -14.47 -6.39 27.09
C GLU A 157 -15.21 -7.66 27.56
N ARG A 158 -14.61 -8.85 27.38
CA ARG A 158 -15.21 -10.12 27.86
C ARG A 158 -14.96 -10.42 29.34
N ARG A 159 -14.24 -9.56 30.06
CA ARG A 159 -13.88 -9.74 31.47
C ARG A 159 -14.75 -8.92 32.44
N PHE A 160 -15.74 -8.22 31.96
CA PHE A 160 -16.76 -7.51 32.71
C PHE A 160 -18.15 -7.91 32.15
#